data_6aeb657947d4dd680c5a95491bbbe854
#
_entry.id   6aeb657947d4dd680c5a95491bbbe854
#
_cell.length_a   1.000
_cell.length_b   1.000
_cell.length_c   1.000
_cell.angle_alpha   90.00
_cell.angle_beta   90.00
_cell.angle_gamma   90.00
#
_symmetry.space_group_name_H-M   'P 1'
#
loop_
_entity.id
_entity.type
_entity.pdbx_description
1 polymer ?
#
loop_
_entity_poly.entity_id
_entity_poly.type
_entity_poly.pdbx_seq_one_letter_code
_entity_poly.pdbx_strand_id
1 'polypeptide(L)'
;MKNIAVEYLGGSGFLVTIGETGMLFDASDHGADKRQLPDKETLSSFDRLLVFVSHHHDDHFSPVIYDLCGEDAIYILGHDVPQPHAGERMKVGEEKAFGPVTVRAFGSTDEGVSFLVTYAGITLFHAGDLNLWHWRDESSIAEIEAAEQAFYDCVAPIPQQAIDVAFFPVDPRQGSMYDAGAGYFVMTVKPRILIPMHFQGRGDVALRFSVTADTPHTKVVALQEPGDHIDLHIPDTDESAPDRKLRELLADESFGE
;
A
#
# COMPACT_ATOMS: atom_id res chain seq x y z
N MET A 1 -10.45 -15.63 -11.57
CA MET A 1 -9.46 -15.36 -10.50
C MET A 1 -8.28 -14.63 -11.09
N LYS A 2 -7.80 -13.58 -10.45
CA LYS A 2 -6.66 -12.77 -10.88
C LYS A 2 -5.48 -13.05 -9.98
N ASN A 3 -4.32 -13.21 -10.56
CA ASN A 3 -3.09 -13.52 -9.83
C ASN A 3 -2.25 -12.26 -9.67
N ILE A 4 -1.73 -12.06 -8.48
CA ILE A 4 -0.81 -10.98 -8.12
C ILE A 4 0.37 -11.62 -7.40
N ALA A 5 1.58 -11.37 -7.85
CA ALA A 5 2.77 -11.67 -7.07
C ALA A 5 3.24 -10.40 -6.36
N VAL A 6 3.58 -10.51 -5.09
CA VAL A 6 4.10 -9.41 -4.27
C VAL A 6 5.40 -9.84 -3.65
N GLU A 7 6.45 -9.05 -3.85
CA GLU A 7 7.75 -9.21 -3.23
C GLU A 7 8.04 -7.99 -2.34
N TYR A 8 8.48 -8.24 -1.12
CA TYR A 8 8.90 -7.21 -0.17
C TYR A 8 10.38 -6.87 -0.35
N LEU A 9 10.70 -5.58 -0.47
CA LEU A 9 12.05 -5.10 -0.76
C LEU A 9 12.75 -4.48 0.46
N GLY A 10 12.04 -4.34 1.57
CA GLY A 10 12.45 -3.62 2.77
C GLY A 10 11.79 -2.23 2.89
N GLY A 11 11.62 -1.74 4.13
CA GLY A 11 10.96 -0.48 4.42
C GLY A 11 9.52 -0.41 3.94
N SER A 12 9.25 0.48 3.01
CA SER A 12 7.98 0.60 2.30
C SER A 12 8.07 0.12 0.85
N GLY A 13 9.17 -0.55 0.47
CA GLY A 13 9.45 -1.00 -0.87
C GLY A 13 8.77 -2.32 -1.22
N PHE A 14 8.09 -2.36 -2.39
CA PHE A 14 7.48 -3.56 -2.94
C PHE A 14 7.62 -3.64 -4.46
N LEU A 15 7.79 -4.86 -4.98
CA LEU A 15 7.54 -5.17 -6.38
C LEU A 15 6.24 -5.97 -6.48
N VAL A 16 5.26 -5.41 -7.19
CA VAL A 16 3.97 -6.07 -7.46
C VAL A 16 3.91 -6.44 -8.94
N THR A 17 3.62 -7.70 -9.22
CA THR A 17 3.51 -8.22 -10.59
C THR A 17 2.08 -8.65 -10.89
N ILE A 18 1.51 -8.14 -11.99
CA ILE A 18 0.19 -8.52 -12.51
C ILE A 18 0.34 -8.85 -14.00
N GLY A 19 0.35 -10.12 -14.34
CA GLY A 19 0.69 -10.58 -15.69
C GLY A 19 2.12 -10.17 -16.07
N GLU A 20 2.28 -9.43 -17.15
CA GLU A 20 3.58 -8.91 -17.64
C GLU A 20 3.82 -7.45 -17.25
N THR A 21 3.07 -6.95 -16.28
CA THR A 21 3.23 -5.58 -15.76
C THR A 21 3.83 -5.61 -14.36
N GLY A 22 4.98 -4.97 -14.20
CA GLY A 22 5.64 -4.71 -12.92
C GLY A 22 5.26 -3.33 -12.37
N MET A 23 5.03 -3.25 -11.07
CA MET A 23 4.76 -2.03 -10.31
C MET A 23 5.72 -1.98 -9.13
N LEU A 24 6.69 -1.09 -9.18
CA LEU A 24 7.72 -0.92 -8.17
C LEU A 24 7.35 0.27 -7.28
N PHE A 25 7.13 0.04 -6.00
CA PHE A 25 6.74 1.05 -5.02
C PHE A 25 7.89 1.36 -4.07
N ASP A 26 8.15 2.64 -3.82
CA ASP A 26 9.08 3.20 -2.83
C ASP A 26 10.39 2.41 -2.70
N ALA A 27 10.98 2.09 -3.84
CA ALA A 27 12.21 1.32 -3.93
C ALA A 27 13.41 2.22 -3.68
N SER A 28 14.03 2.06 -2.53
CA SER A 28 15.23 2.79 -2.12
C SER A 28 16.30 1.84 -1.62
N ASP A 29 17.56 2.16 -1.90
CA ASP A 29 18.75 1.48 -1.34
C ASP A 29 19.19 2.10 0.00
N HIS A 30 18.44 3.09 0.51
CA HIS A 30 18.63 3.75 1.79
C HIS A 30 17.59 3.28 2.82
N GLY A 31 17.86 3.54 4.09
CA GLY A 31 17.00 3.23 5.21
C GLY A 31 17.77 2.58 6.36
N ALA A 32 17.11 2.46 7.51
CA ALA A 32 17.72 1.87 8.72
C ALA A 32 17.73 0.33 8.67
N ASP A 33 16.92 -0.26 7.83
CA ASP A 33 16.76 -1.70 7.65
C ASP A 33 17.44 -2.20 6.36
N LYS A 34 17.57 -3.52 6.28
CA LYS A 34 18.11 -4.17 5.07
C LYS A 34 17.18 -3.91 3.88
N ARG A 35 17.77 -3.64 2.71
CA ARG A 35 17.09 -3.49 1.43
C ARG A 35 17.54 -4.56 0.45
N GLN A 36 16.62 -5.04 -0.36
CA GLN A 36 16.91 -5.98 -1.45
C GLN A 36 16.15 -5.53 -2.70
N LEU A 37 16.80 -4.68 -3.50
CA LEU A 37 16.20 -4.21 -4.75
C LEU A 37 16.27 -5.30 -5.82
N PRO A 38 15.27 -5.39 -6.72
CA PRO A 38 15.32 -6.27 -7.88
C PRO A 38 16.50 -5.89 -8.79
N ASP A 39 17.05 -6.87 -9.45
CA ASP A 39 18.09 -6.60 -10.45
C ASP A 39 17.50 -6.04 -11.76
N LYS A 40 18.38 -5.46 -12.56
CA LYS A 40 18.03 -4.82 -13.83
C LYS A 40 17.43 -5.81 -14.85
N GLU A 41 17.87 -7.06 -14.84
CA GLU A 41 17.35 -8.12 -15.73
C GLU A 41 15.89 -8.43 -15.41
N THR A 42 15.58 -8.59 -14.13
CA THR A 42 14.21 -8.80 -13.64
C THR A 42 13.32 -7.61 -14.05
N LEU A 43 13.75 -6.37 -13.79
CA LEU A 43 12.94 -5.18 -14.08
C LEU A 43 12.74 -4.96 -15.59
N SER A 44 13.74 -5.27 -16.41
CA SER A 44 13.65 -5.16 -17.88
C SER A 44 12.84 -6.27 -18.54
N SER A 45 12.49 -7.32 -17.81
CA SER A 45 11.67 -8.43 -18.33
C SER A 45 10.18 -8.09 -18.43
N PHE A 46 9.72 -7.03 -17.76
CA PHE A 46 8.33 -6.61 -17.83
C PHE A 46 8.03 -5.88 -19.14
N ASP A 47 6.92 -6.22 -19.78
CA ASP A 47 6.40 -5.47 -20.93
C ASP A 47 6.03 -4.02 -20.56
N ARG A 48 5.69 -3.80 -19.30
CA ARG A 48 5.41 -2.49 -18.72
C ARG A 48 5.90 -2.44 -17.29
N LEU A 49 6.72 -1.46 -16.99
CA LEU A 49 7.20 -1.17 -15.65
C LEU A 49 6.72 0.23 -15.22
N LEU A 50 5.99 0.28 -14.11
CA LEU A 50 5.61 1.54 -13.44
C LEU A 50 6.40 1.64 -12.14
N VAL A 51 6.95 2.82 -11.87
CA VAL A 51 7.75 3.11 -10.67
C VAL A 51 7.08 4.22 -9.89
N PHE A 52 6.67 3.90 -8.67
CA PHE A 52 5.95 4.79 -7.77
C PHE A 52 6.87 5.26 -6.66
N VAL A 53 6.88 6.56 -6.40
CA VAL A 53 7.56 7.18 -5.28
C VAL A 53 6.56 8.05 -4.54
N SER A 54 6.23 7.69 -3.32
CA SER A 54 5.22 8.39 -2.51
C SER A 54 5.66 9.78 -2.11
N HIS A 55 6.94 9.94 -1.71
CA HIS A 55 7.53 11.20 -1.29
C HIS A 55 9.07 11.16 -1.37
N HIS A 56 9.71 12.27 -0.99
CA HIS A 56 11.14 12.51 -1.25
C HIS A 56 12.11 11.96 -0.17
N HIS A 57 11.64 11.43 0.95
CA HIS A 57 12.52 10.91 1.99
C HIS A 57 13.39 9.75 1.48
N ASP A 58 14.63 9.67 1.97
CA ASP A 58 15.65 8.74 1.46
C ASP A 58 15.25 7.26 1.56
N ASP A 59 14.43 6.89 2.54
CA ASP A 59 13.94 5.51 2.72
C ASP A 59 12.78 5.13 1.78
N HIS A 60 12.23 6.09 1.01
CA HIS A 60 11.20 5.90 -0.02
C HIS A 60 11.71 6.23 -1.42
N PHE A 61 12.66 7.15 -1.54
CA PHE A 61 13.19 7.60 -2.81
C PHE A 61 14.72 7.57 -2.85
N SER A 62 15.26 6.88 -3.84
CA SER A 62 16.67 6.97 -4.22
C SER A 62 16.80 7.11 -5.73
N PRO A 63 17.69 7.97 -6.23
CA PRO A 63 17.98 8.07 -7.67
C PRO A 63 18.42 6.77 -8.33
N VAL A 64 18.80 5.75 -7.57
CA VAL A 64 19.18 4.43 -8.07
C VAL A 64 18.08 3.78 -8.92
N ILE A 65 16.80 4.13 -8.70
CA ILE A 65 15.68 3.62 -9.48
C ILE A 65 15.81 3.93 -10.97
N TYR A 66 16.40 5.07 -11.35
CA TYR A 66 16.59 5.43 -12.75
C TYR A 66 17.65 4.57 -13.45
N ASP A 67 18.70 4.19 -12.71
CA ASP A 67 19.72 3.28 -13.20
C ASP A 67 19.20 1.84 -13.33
N LEU A 68 18.35 1.43 -12.41
CA LEU A 68 17.76 0.08 -12.37
C LEU A 68 16.65 -0.10 -13.40
N CYS A 69 15.69 0.84 -13.45
CA CYS A 69 14.47 0.69 -14.25
C CYS A 69 14.63 1.22 -15.69
N GLY A 70 15.58 2.13 -15.94
CA GLY A 70 15.87 2.69 -17.27
C GLY A 70 14.85 3.71 -17.76
N GLU A 71 15.03 4.15 -19.02
CA GLU A 71 14.24 5.25 -19.60
C GLU A 71 12.84 4.83 -20.06
N ASP A 72 12.62 3.53 -20.30
CA ASP A 72 11.34 2.99 -20.76
C ASP A 72 10.32 2.82 -19.63
N ALA A 73 10.75 2.90 -18.37
CA ALA A 73 9.88 2.84 -17.23
C ALA A 73 9.03 4.11 -17.06
N ILE A 74 7.82 3.95 -16.56
CA ILE A 74 6.89 5.05 -16.28
C ILE A 74 7.04 5.46 -14.82
N TYR A 75 7.62 6.64 -14.57
CA TYR A 75 7.84 7.15 -13.22
C TYR A 75 6.67 8.02 -12.77
N ILE A 76 6.09 7.68 -11.62
CA ILE A 76 4.94 8.34 -10.98
C ILE A 76 5.36 8.76 -9.59
N LEU A 77 5.53 10.06 -9.38
CA LEU A 77 6.19 10.62 -8.22
C LEU A 77 5.21 11.46 -7.40
N GLY A 78 5.37 11.44 -6.09
CA GLY A 78 4.77 12.44 -5.21
C GLY A 78 5.19 13.87 -5.63
N HIS A 79 4.33 14.82 -5.39
CA HIS A 79 4.53 16.20 -5.82
C HIS A 79 5.77 16.88 -5.20
N ASP A 80 6.23 16.38 -4.07
CA ASP A 80 7.37 16.86 -3.29
C ASP A 80 8.73 16.31 -3.75
N VAL A 81 8.75 15.25 -4.58
CA VAL A 81 9.99 14.72 -5.15
C VAL A 81 10.66 15.81 -5.99
N PRO A 82 11.93 16.20 -5.67
CA PRO A 82 12.54 17.39 -6.25
C PRO A 82 12.85 17.26 -7.74
N GLN A 83 12.97 18.38 -8.41
CA GLN A 83 13.57 18.47 -9.74
C GLN A 83 15.11 18.29 -9.61
N PRO A 84 15.83 17.77 -10.63
CA PRO A 84 15.36 17.51 -12.00
C PRO A 84 14.91 16.07 -12.30
N HIS A 85 14.59 15.26 -11.28
CA HIS A 85 14.23 13.86 -11.48
C HIS A 85 13.04 13.70 -12.44
N ALA A 86 13.23 12.82 -13.45
CA ALA A 86 12.21 12.55 -14.46
C ALA A 86 11.01 11.82 -13.84
N GLY A 87 9.81 12.10 -14.34
CA GLY A 87 8.58 11.43 -13.93
C GLY A 87 7.41 12.39 -13.86
N GLU A 88 6.22 11.80 -13.89
CA GLU A 88 4.96 12.52 -13.74
C GLU A 88 4.65 12.71 -12.25
N ARG A 89 4.55 13.96 -11.82
CA ARG A 89 4.23 14.29 -10.41
C ARG A 89 2.74 14.33 -10.20
N MET A 90 2.31 13.73 -9.10
CA MET A 90 0.91 13.71 -8.70
C MET A 90 0.70 14.48 -7.39
N LYS A 91 -0.33 15.30 -7.39
CA LYS A 91 -0.81 16.03 -6.21
C LYS A 91 -2.02 15.31 -5.62
N VAL A 92 -2.27 15.56 -4.35
CA VAL A 92 -3.47 15.06 -3.65
C VAL A 92 -4.74 15.41 -4.44
N GLY A 93 -5.59 14.40 -4.66
CA GLY A 93 -6.84 14.51 -5.40
C GLY A 93 -6.72 14.33 -6.90
N GLU A 94 -5.52 14.28 -7.47
CA GLU A 94 -5.34 14.02 -8.91
C GLU A 94 -5.57 12.53 -9.23
N GLU A 95 -6.17 12.31 -10.41
CA GLU A 95 -6.31 11.00 -11.02
C GLU A 95 -5.79 11.06 -12.45
N LYS A 96 -4.91 10.11 -12.82
CA LYS A 96 -4.26 10.05 -14.15
C LYS A 96 -4.24 8.62 -14.67
N ALA A 97 -4.30 8.48 -15.99
CA ALA A 97 -4.16 7.19 -16.68
C ALA A 97 -2.77 7.06 -17.32
N PHE A 98 -2.11 5.94 -17.06
CA PHE A 98 -0.83 5.55 -17.65
C PHE A 98 -1.05 4.28 -18.50
N GLY A 99 -1.54 4.49 -19.72
CA GLY A 99 -2.06 3.41 -20.55
C GLY A 99 -3.28 2.74 -19.90
N PRO A 100 -3.27 1.43 -19.62
CA PRO A 100 -4.39 0.75 -18.97
C PRO A 100 -4.40 0.87 -17.43
N VAL A 101 -3.40 1.52 -16.84
CA VAL A 101 -3.28 1.70 -15.39
C VAL A 101 -3.86 3.06 -15.00
N THR A 102 -4.82 3.08 -14.07
CA THR A 102 -5.33 4.31 -13.49
C THR A 102 -4.73 4.50 -12.11
N VAL A 103 -4.23 5.70 -11.82
CA VAL A 103 -3.60 6.07 -10.56
C VAL A 103 -4.31 7.28 -9.98
N ARG A 104 -4.73 7.19 -8.74
CA ARG A 104 -5.27 8.32 -7.97
C ARG A 104 -4.42 8.56 -6.73
N ALA A 105 -4.06 9.82 -6.51
CA ALA A 105 -3.29 10.25 -5.34
C ALA A 105 -4.20 10.74 -4.23
N PHE A 106 -3.94 10.29 -3.00
CA PHE A 106 -4.60 10.74 -1.77
C PHE A 106 -3.59 11.42 -0.85
N GLY A 107 -4.06 12.03 0.23
CA GLY A 107 -3.23 12.70 1.21
C GLY A 107 -2.35 11.73 2.01
N SER A 108 -1.32 12.30 2.62
CA SER A 108 -0.46 11.66 3.61
C SER A 108 -0.45 12.51 4.88
N THR A 109 -0.11 11.93 6.01
CA THR A 109 0.09 12.62 7.29
C THR A 109 1.55 12.93 7.58
N ASP A 110 2.40 12.62 6.63
CA ASP A 110 3.79 13.07 6.53
C ASP A 110 3.94 13.83 5.20
N GLU A 111 4.91 13.53 4.38
CA GLU A 111 5.15 14.17 3.08
C GLU A 111 4.46 13.45 1.92
N GLY A 112 4.33 14.11 0.77
CA GLY A 112 3.91 13.55 -0.50
C GLY A 112 2.48 13.07 -0.59
N VAL A 113 2.28 11.82 -1.02
CA VAL A 113 0.98 11.24 -1.34
C VAL A 113 0.92 9.73 -1.03
N SER A 114 -0.29 9.20 -0.86
CA SER A 114 -0.56 7.77 -1.01
C SER A 114 -1.20 7.49 -2.37
N PHE A 115 -1.01 6.27 -2.89
CA PHE A 115 -1.47 5.89 -4.23
C PHE A 115 -2.57 4.82 -4.18
N LEU A 116 -3.64 5.04 -4.93
CA LEU A 116 -4.60 4.01 -5.32
C LEU A 116 -4.39 3.69 -6.79
N VAL A 117 -4.02 2.45 -7.10
CA VAL A 117 -3.66 2.01 -8.44
C VAL A 117 -4.64 0.95 -8.89
N THR A 118 -5.30 1.16 -10.02
CA THR A 118 -6.24 0.20 -10.61
C THR A 118 -5.72 -0.31 -11.94
N TYR A 119 -5.56 -1.62 -12.06
CA TYR A 119 -5.10 -2.30 -13.27
C TYR A 119 -5.74 -3.68 -13.39
N ALA A 120 -6.18 -4.06 -14.59
CA ALA A 120 -6.77 -5.35 -14.89
C ALA A 120 -7.90 -5.77 -13.92
N GLY A 121 -8.62 -4.78 -13.38
CA GLY A 121 -9.69 -4.97 -12.39
C GLY A 121 -9.17 -5.37 -11.00
N ILE A 122 -7.90 -5.14 -10.70
CA ILE A 122 -7.27 -5.22 -9.39
C ILE A 122 -7.03 -3.81 -8.89
N THR A 123 -7.28 -3.56 -7.62
CA THR A 123 -7.05 -2.27 -6.97
C THR A 123 -6.04 -2.43 -5.84
N LEU A 124 -4.90 -1.74 -5.98
CA LEU A 124 -3.83 -1.68 -4.99
C LEU A 124 -3.87 -0.33 -4.28
N PHE A 125 -3.52 -0.30 -3.01
CA PHE A 125 -3.29 0.92 -2.25
C PHE A 125 -1.92 0.88 -1.58
N HIS A 126 -1.09 1.89 -1.84
CA HIS A 126 0.18 2.07 -1.17
C HIS A 126 0.13 3.36 -0.34
N ALA A 127 0.23 3.21 0.96
CA ALA A 127 0.03 4.31 1.91
C ALA A 127 1.16 5.37 1.86
N GLY A 128 2.37 5.02 1.35
CA GLY A 128 3.54 5.84 1.65
C GLY A 128 3.67 5.98 3.16
N ASP A 129 3.86 7.18 3.65
CA ASP A 129 3.89 7.48 5.09
C ASP A 129 2.57 8.02 5.65
N LEU A 130 1.44 7.73 4.98
CA LEU A 130 0.14 7.91 5.61
C LEU A 130 0.01 6.96 6.79
N ASN A 131 0.06 7.49 7.99
CA ASN A 131 -0.10 6.74 9.24
C ASN A 131 -0.65 7.66 10.34
N LEU A 132 -1.14 7.08 11.42
CA LEU A 132 -1.42 7.81 12.64
C LEU A 132 -0.11 7.99 13.40
N TRP A 133 0.64 9.05 13.09
CA TRP A 133 1.91 9.40 13.71
C TRP A 133 1.68 9.96 15.11
N HIS A 134 1.44 9.06 16.05
CA HIS A 134 1.03 9.35 17.40
C HIS A 134 2.22 9.11 18.38
N TRP A 135 3.07 10.11 18.54
CA TRP A 135 4.20 10.08 19.47
C TRP A 135 3.72 10.34 20.91
N ARG A 136 2.89 9.43 21.43
CA ARG A 136 2.12 9.60 22.67
C ARG A 136 2.95 10.02 23.89
N ASP A 137 4.15 9.47 24.01
CA ASP A 137 5.00 9.70 25.18
C ASP A 137 5.75 11.05 25.11
N GLU A 138 5.76 11.70 23.93
CA GLU A 138 6.50 12.92 23.66
C GLU A 138 5.58 14.10 23.30
N SER A 139 4.32 13.85 22.98
CA SER A 139 3.37 14.86 22.48
C SER A 139 2.39 15.32 23.55
N SER A 140 1.99 16.58 23.46
CA SER A 140 0.88 17.13 24.24
C SER A 140 -0.46 16.57 23.73
N ILE A 141 -1.51 16.67 24.55
CA ILE A 141 -2.87 16.23 24.17
C ILE A 141 -3.34 16.92 22.90
N ALA A 142 -3.05 18.21 22.73
CA ALA A 142 -3.47 18.98 21.55
C ALA A 142 -2.74 18.50 20.26
N GLU A 143 -1.46 18.12 20.35
CA GLU A 143 -0.72 17.55 19.23
C GLU A 143 -1.23 16.16 18.86
N ILE A 144 -1.60 15.36 19.86
CA ILE A 144 -2.24 14.06 19.66
C ILE A 144 -3.57 14.21 18.91
N GLU A 145 -4.46 15.07 19.41
CA GLU A 145 -5.77 15.33 18.79
C GLU A 145 -5.61 15.85 17.35
N ALA A 146 -4.62 16.71 17.10
CA ALA A 146 -4.34 17.24 15.76
C ALA A 146 -3.83 16.14 14.80
N ALA A 147 -2.95 15.24 15.28
CA ALA A 147 -2.45 14.11 14.49
C ALA A 147 -3.56 13.11 14.14
N GLU A 148 -4.45 12.81 15.12
CA GLU A 148 -5.62 11.97 14.89
C GLU A 148 -6.56 12.57 13.84
N GLN A 149 -6.90 13.85 13.97
CA GLN A 149 -7.77 14.52 13.02
C GLN A 149 -7.17 14.55 11.61
N ALA A 150 -5.89 14.90 11.47
CA ALA A 150 -5.20 14.90 10.19
C ALA A 150 -5.21 13.50 9.53
N PHE A 151 -4.99 12.45 10.32
CA PHE A 151 -5.06 11.08 9.84
C PHE A 151 -6.46 10.70 9.36
N TYR A 152 -7.50 11.01 10.14
CA TYR A 152 -8.89 10.72 9.76
C TYR A 152 -9.30 11.48 8.50
N ASP A 153 -8.88 12.74 8.36
CA ASP A 153 -9.15 13.54 7.17
C ASP A 153 -8.47 12.97 5.91
N CYS A 154 -7.27 12.41 6.04
CA CYS A 154 -6.57 11.73 4.95
C CYS A 154 -7.21 10.39 4.58
N VAL A 155 -7.72 9.62 5.55
CA VAL A 155 -8.33 8.31 5.31
C VAL A 155 -9.76 8.41 4.78
N ALA A 156 -10.53 9.41 5.22
CA ALA A 156 -11.95 9.57 4.89
C ALA A 156 -12.29 9.52 3.38
N PRO A 157 -11.51 10.11 2.45
CA PRO A 157 -11.79 10.06 1.02
C PRO A 157 -11.42 8.74 0.34
N ILE A 158 -10.72 7.82 1.03
CA ILE A 158 -10.26 6.54 0.45
C ILE A 158 -11.47 5.61 0.32
N PRO A 159 -11.70 4.99 -0.86
CA PRO A 159 -12.88 4.16 -1.10
C PRO A 159 -12.89 2.90 -0.22
N GLN A 160 -13.99 2.68 0.49
CA GLN A 160 -14.17 1.53 1.36
C GLN A 160 -14.53 0.27 0.57
N GLN A 161 -14.01 -0.89 1.02
CA GLN A 161 -14.29 -2.22 0.45
C GLN A 161 -14.00 -2.36 -1.07
N ALA A 162 -13.15 -1.49 -1.61
CA ALA A 162 -12.80 -1.45 -3.03
C ALA A 162 -11.32 -1.78 -3.29
N ILE A 163 -10.53 -2.05 -2.24
CA ILE A 163 -9.09 -2.31 -2.31
C ILE A 163 -8.84 -3.80 -2.15
N ASP A 164 -8.16 -4.38 -3.13
CA ASP A 164 -7.79 -5.80 -3.09
C ASP A 164 -6.54 -6.03 -2.23
N VAL A 165 -5.49 -5.20 -2.40
CA VAL A 165 -4.27 -5.27 -1.59
C VAL A 165 -3.87 -3.86 -1.14
N ALA A 166 -3.66 -3.70 0.16
CA ALA A 166 -3.14 -2.47 0.76
C ALA A 166 -1.79 -2.71 1.42
N PHE A 167 -0.85 -1.80 1.22
CA PHE A 167 0.44 -1.72 1.91
C PHE A 167 0.35 -0.56 2.90
N PHE A 168 0.56 -0.83 4.20
CA PHE A 168 0.29 0.16 5.24
C PHE A 168 1.32 0.11 6.38
N PRO A 169 1.79 1.27 6.90
CA PRO A 169 2.79 1.33 7.94
C PRO A 169 2.35 0.71 9.27
N VAL A 170 3.26 -0.04 9.90
CA VAL A 170 3.21 -0.47 11.30
C VAL A 170 4.58 -0.17 11.94
N ASP A 171 4.73 0.98 12.56
CA ASP A 171 6.04 1.48 12.96
C ASP A 171 6.33 1.29 14.45
N PRO A 172 7.29 0.40 14.82
CA PRO A 172 7.62 0.10 16.21
C PRO A 172 8.17 1.30 17.00
N ARG A 173 8.62 2.37 16.33
CA ARG A 173 9.07 3.60 16.99
C ARG A 173 7.95 4.29 17.77
N GLN A 174 6.69 4.07 17.36
CA GLN A 174 5.50 4.60 18.05
C GLN A 174 5.13 3.83 19.35
N GLY A 175 5.96 2.88 19.79
CA GLY A 175 5.73 2.14 21.02
C GLY A 175 4.41 1.37 21.03
N SER A 176 3.53 1.65 21.99
CA SER A 176 2.23 0.96 22.11
C SER A 176 1.22 1.32 21.02
N MET A 177 1.49 2.35 20.22
CA MET A 177 0.60 2.83 19.15
C MET A 177 1.07 2.40 17.75
N TYR A 178 2.04 1.48 17.67
CA TYR A 178 2.73 1.06 16.44
C TYR A 178 1.78 0.59 15.31
N ASP A 179 0.61 0.08 15.67
CA ASP A 179 -0.38 -0.51 14.79
C ASP A 179 -1.71 0.26 14.74
N ALA A 180 -1.82 1.38 15.46
CA ALA A 180 -3.09 2.09 15.60
C ALA A 180 -3.64 2.62 14.27
N GLY A 181 -2.77 3.18 13.41
CA GLY A 181 -3.15 3.65 12.08
C GLY A 181 -3.61 2.50 11.17
N ALA A 182 -2.82 1.42 11.10
CA ALA A 182 -3.15 0.23 10.32
C ALA A 182 -4.44 -0.44 10.82
N GLY A 183 -4.62 -0.55 12.13
CA GLY A 183 -5.83 -1.10 12.74
C GLY A 183 -7.09 -0.27 12.38
N TYR A 184 -6.98 1.06 12.46
CA TYR A 184 -8.06 1.95 12.02
C TYR A 184 -8.38 1.76 10.52
N PHE A 185 -7.35 1.67 9.68
CA PHE A 185 -7.51 1.45 8.24
C PHE A 185 -8.21 0.13 7.92
N VAL A 186 -7.82 -0.96 8.58
CA VAL A 186 -8.49 -2.27 8.48
C VAL A 186 -9.97 -2.18 8.84
N MET A 187 -10.31 -1.49 9.92
CA MET A 187 -11.68 -1.38 10.41
C MET A 187 -12.56 -0.45 9.58
N THR A 188 -11.98 0.58 8.95
CA THR A 188 -12.71 1.65 8.26
C THR A 188 -12.73 1.41 6.75
N VAL A 189 -11.56 1.23 6.12
CA VAL A 189 -11.43 1.07 4.66
C VAL A 189 -11.70 -0.38 4.24
N LYS A 190 -11.32 -1.35 5.07
CA LYS A 190 -11.61 -2.77 4.87
C LYS A 190 -11.04 -3.32 3.56
N PRO A 191 -9.73 -3.19 3.31
CA PRO A 191 -9.13 -3.85 2.16
C PRO A 191 -9.28 -5.37 2.29
N ARG A 192 -9.27 -6.11 1.19
CA ARG A 192 -9.31 -7.59 1.25
C ARG A 192 -8.07 -8.15 1.92
N ILE A 193 -6.90 -7.63 1.52
CA ILE A 193 -5.60 -8.00 2.05
C ILE A 193 -4.89 -6.73 2.49
N LEU A 194 -4.26 -6.76 3.66
CA LEU A 194 -3.33 -5.73 4.10
C LEU A 194 -1.97 -6.37 4.35
N ILE A 195 -0.93 -5.78 3.80
CA ILE A 195 0.47 -6.16 3.99
C ILE A 195 1.14 -5.03 4.79
N PRO A 196 1.60 -5.32 6.02
CA PRO A 196 2.33 -4.35 6.83
C PRO A 196 3.66 -3.95 6.19
N MET A 197 4.04 -2.68 6.35
CA MET A 197 5.31 -2.13 5.91
C MET A 197 5.88 -1.15 6.94
N HIS A 198 7.06 -0.55 6.68
CA HIS A 198 7.67 0.50 7.50
C HIS A 198 7.97 0.08 8.95
N PHE A 199 8.22 -1.19 9.18
CA PHE A 199 8.46 -1.75 10.52
C PHE A 199 9.95 -1.76 10.94
N GLN A 200 10.80 -0.97 10.27
CA GLN A 200 12.20 -0.72 10.63
C GLN A 200 13.02 -2.02 10.80
N GLY A 201 12.88 -2.98 9.89
CA GLY A 201 13.55 -4.28 9.96
C GLY A 201 13.06 -5.21 11.08
N ARG A 202 11.96 -4.84 11.75
CA ARG A 202 11.34 -5.61 12.83
C ARG A 202 10.19 -6.47 12.28
N GLY A 203 10.51 -7.49 11.48
CA GLY A 203 9.52 -8.41 10.91
C GLY A 203 8.62 -9.09 11.97
N ASP A 204 9.12 -9.22 13.22
CA ASP A 204 8.30 -9.68 14.34
C ASP A 204 7.10 -8.76 14.65
N VAL A 205 7.21 -7.46 14.36
CA VAL A 205 6.12 -6.49 14.52
C VAL A 205 5.04 -6.71 13.46
N ALA A 206 5.45 -6.89 12.20
CA ALA A 206 4.53 -7.22 11.11
C ALA A 206 3.78 -8.54 11.38
N LEU A 207 4.51 -9.58 11.83
CA LEU A 207 3.93 -10.86 12.20
C LEU A 207 2.94 -10.73 13.37
N ARG A 208 3.28 -9.96 14.40
CA ARG A 208 2.39 -9.73 15.56
C ARG A 208 1.09 -9.07 15.12
N PHE A 209 1.19 -8.03 14.30
CA PHE A 209 0.02 -7.34 13.76
C PHE A 209 -0.85 -8.30 12.93
N SER A 210 -0.26 -9.13 12.07
CA SER A 210 -1.03 -10.08 11.25
C SER A 210 -1.83 -11.11 12.07
N VAL A 211 -1.36 -11.48 13.26
CA VAL A 211 -2.05 -12.43 14.13
C VAL A 211 -3.28 -11.80 14.81
N THR A 212 -3.25 -10.48 15.04
CA THR A 212 -4.27 -9.80 15.86
C THR A 212 -5.27 -8.97 15.06
N ALA A 213 -4.93 -8.58 13.84
CA ALA A 213 -5.69 -7.59 13.06
C ALA A 213 -6.61 -8.20 11.97
N ASP A 214 -6.63 -9.52 11.80
CA ASP A 214 -7.55 -10.18 10.87
C ASP A 214 -9.00 -9.87 11.21
N THR A 215 -9.79 -9.57 10.20
CA THR A 215 -11.24 -9.36 10.33
C THR A 215 -12.01 -10.23 9.32
N PRO A 216 -13.34 -10.32 9.40
CA PRO A 216 -14.12 -11.01 8.37
C PRO A 216 -13.94 -10.44 6.95
N HIS A 217 -13.49 -9.19 6.82
CA HIS A 217 -13.33 -8.49 5.53
C HIS A 217 -11.86 -8.38 5.10
N THR A 218 -10.92 -8.38 6.03
CA THR A 218 -9.50 -8.13 5.76
C THR A 218 -8.66 -9.26 6.31
N LYS A 219 -7.84 -9.86 5.45
CA LYS A 219 -6.74 -10.74 5.84
C LYS A 219 -5.46 -9.92 5.92
N VAL A 220 -4.73 -10.02 7.04
CA VAL A 220 -3.41 -9.41 7.18
C VAL A 220 -2.32 -10.45 6.91
N VAL A 221 -1.41 -10.13 5.98
CA VAL A 221 -0.32 -11.02 5.56
C VAL A 221 1.01 -10.34 5.85
N ALA A 222 1.82 -10.93 6.72
CA ALA A 222 3.15 -10.41 7.04
C ALA A 222 4.21 -10.98 6.10
N LEU A 223 4.91 -10.09 5.39
CA LEU A 223 6.20 -10.33 4.77
C LEU A 223 7.25 -9.71 5.71
N GLN A 224 8.21 -10.47 6.19
CA GLN A 224 9.04 -10.07 7.34
C GLN A 224 10.43 -9.61 6.95
N GLU A 225 11.00 -10.25 5.92
CA GLU A 225 12.36 -10.01 5.45
C GLU A 225 12.37 -9.59 3.98
N PRO A 226 13.27 -8.71 3.55
CA PRO A 226 13.44 -8.41 2.13
C PRO A 226 13.72 -9.68 1.32
N GLY A 227 12.98 -9.83 0.20
CA GLY A 227 12.95 -11.04 -0.62
C GLY A 227 11.81 -12.00 -0.27
N ASP A 228 11.10 -11.78 0.85
CA ASP A 228 9.85 -12.50 1.08
C ASP A 228 8.84 -12.17 -0.01
N HIS A 229 8.16 -13.19 -0.51
CA HIS A 229 7.18 -13.05 -1.58
C HIS A 229 5.92 -13.87 -1.32
N ILE A 230 4.82 -13.45 -1.94
CA ILE A 230 3.54 -14.16 -1.89
C ILE A 230 2.80 -14.06 -3.22
N ASP A 231 2.19 -15.18 -3.63
CA ASP A 231 1.23 -15.21 -4.73
C ASP A 231 -0.19 -15.12 -4.17
N LEU A 232 -0.91 -14.10 -4.57
CA LEU A 232 -2.27 -13.82 -4.16
C LEU A 232 -3.24 -14.14 -5.29
N HIS A 233 -4.35 -14.80 -4.93
CA HIS A 233 -5.43 -15.12 -5.85
C HIS A 233 -6.65 -14.28 -5.48
N ILE A 234 -6.93 -13.23 -6.27
CA ILE A 234 -8.08 -12.36 -6.05
C ILE A 234 -9.28 -12.90 -6.83
N PRO A 235 -10.39 -13.23 -6.17
CA PRO A 235 -11.60 -13.64 -6.86
C PRO A 235 -12.16 -12.50 -7.72
N ASP A 236 -12.75 -12.84 -8.86
CA ASP A 236 -13.48 -11.85 -9.65
C ASP A 236 -14.63 -11.25 -8.81
N THR A 237 -14.88 -9.97 -8.95
CA THR A 237 -15.72 -9.14 -8.06
C THR A 237 -17.16 -9.61 -7.86
N ASP A 238 -17.64 -10.57 -8.65
CA ASP A 238 -19.01 -11.13 -8.54
C ASP A 238 -19.15 -12.22 -7.46
N GLU A 239 -18.06 -12.80 -6.93
CA GLU A 239 -18.15 -13.95 -6.01
C GLU A 239 -17.96 -13.61 -4.52
N SER A 240 -17.51 -12.40 -4.18
CA SER A 240 -17.06 -12.04 -2.83
C SER A 240 -17.94 -11.06 -2.07
N ALA A 241 -19.11 -10.68 -2.61
CA ALA A 241 -20.01 -9.80 -1.87
C ALA A 241 -20.65 -10.56 -0.69
N PRO A 242 -20.55 -10.03 0.55
CA PRO A 242 -21.30 -10.58 1.70
C PRO A 242 -22.82 -10.67 1.43
N ASP A 243 -23.31 -9.91 0.47
CA ASP A 243 -24.67 -9.95 -0.07
C ASP A 243 -25.08 -11.29 -0.71
N ARG A 244 -24.15 -12.14 -1.16
CA ARG A 244 -24.54 -13.42 -1.78
C ARG A 244 -25.05 -14.40 -0.73
N LYS A 245 -24.36 -14.52 0.42
CA LYS A 245 -24.81 -15.36 1.53
C LYS A 245 -26.13 -14.87 2.12
N LEU A 246 -26.33 -13.55 2.14
CA LEU A 246 -27.59 -12.95 2.58
C LEU A 246 -28.69 -13.14 1.53
N ARG A 247 -28.39 -13.04 0.24
CA ARG A 247 -29.37 -13.33 -0.86
C ARG A 247 -29.73 -14.79 -0.96
N GLU A 248 -28.77 -15.71 -0.73
CA GLU A 248 -29.04 -17.15 -0.64
C GLU A 248 -29.91 -17.49 0.56
N LEU A 249 -29.66 -16.88 1.73
CA LEU A 249 -30.50 -17.03 2.93
C LEU A 249 -31.92 -16.46 2.75
N LEU A 250 -32.06 -15.32 2.05
CA LEU A 250 -33.36 -14.70 1.78
C LEU A 250 -34.12 -15.40 0.63
N ALA A 251 -33.41 -16.12 -0.27
CA ALA A 251 -34.05 -16.93 -1.30
C ALA A 251 -34.63 -18.24 -0.77
N ASP A 252 -34.09 -18.76 0.33
CA ASP A 252 -34.58 -20.02 0.97
C ASP A 252 -35.83 -19.81 1.83
N GLU A 253 -36.17 -18.53 2.18
CA GLU A 253 -37.37 -18.22 2.97
C GLU A 253 -38.66 -18.04 2.11
N SER A 254 -38.59 -18.22 0.80
CA SER A 254 -39.74 -18.03 -0.10
C SER A 254 -40.51 -19.31 -0.47
N PHE A 255 -40.35 -20.40 0.28
CA PHE A 255 -41.19 -21.60 0.15
C PHE A 255 -41.89 -21.97 1.46
N GLY A 256 -43.04 -21.36 1.65
CA GLY A 256 -43.92 -21.67 2.76
C GLY A 256 -45.28 -20.96 2.58
N GLU A 257 -46.02 -21.28 1.54
CA GLU A 257 -47.49 -21.19 1.49
C GLU A 257 -48.10 -22.55 1.09
#